data_819856639f768d2a851a9a5dbc32d66e
#
_entry.id   819856639f768d2a851a9a5dbc32d66e
#
_cell.length_a   1.000
_cell.length_b   1.000
_cell.length_c   1.000
_cell.angle_alpha   90.00
_cell.angle_beta   90.00
_cell.angle_gamma   90.00
#
_symmetry.space_group_name_H-M   'P 1'
#
loop_
_entity.id
_entity.type
_entity.pdbx_description
1 polymer ?
#
loop_
_entity_poly.entity_id
_entity_poly.type
_entity_poly.pdbx_seq_one_letter_code
_entity_poly.pdbx_strand_id
1 'polypeptide(L)'
;MFNADALPPLREIVGRFEIAAQKSLGQHFLFDLNLTRRIVSVAGDLSGINVIEIGAGPGGLTRALLESNAAHVFAIERDPRAVAALRELAEAAAGRLT
;
A
#
# COMPACT_ATOMS: atom_id res chain seq x y z
N MET A 1 7.96 14.20 -3.43
CA MET A 1 7.93 12.78 -3.87
C MET A 1 7.48 11.92 -2.70
N PHE A 2 6.62 10.93 -2.98
CA PHE A 2 6.15 10.01 -1.94
C PHE A 2 7.31 9.16 -1.40
N ASN A 3 7.43 9.10 -0.08
CA ASN A 3 8.46 8.32 0.60
C ASN A 3 7.82 7.49 1.71
N ALA A 4 7.71 6.19 1.49
CA ALA A 4 7.09 5.28 2.46
C ALA A 4 7.86 5.21 3.78
N ASP A 5 9.17 5.43 3.76
CA ASP A 5 9.98 5.41 4.98
C ASP A 5 9.67 6.59 5.90
N ALA A 6 9.08 7.66 5.39
CA ALA A 6 8.67 8.82 6.20
C ALA A 6 7.34 8.59 6.90
N LEU A 7 6.63 7.52 6.59
CA LEU A 7 5.34 7.19 7.18
C LEU A 7 5.51 6.25 8.38
N PRO A 8 4.51 6.18 9.28
CA PRO A 8 4.53 5.16 10.33
C PRO A 8 4.66 3.77 9.73
N PRO A 9 5.39 2.86 10.37
CA PRO A 9 5.49 1.48 9.89
C PRO A 9 4.11 0.83 9.74
N LEU A 10 3.96 -0.04 8.76
CA LEU A 10 2.68 -0.68 8.50
C LEU A 10 2.15 -1.43 9.72
N ARG A 11 3.03 -2.03 10.49
CA ARG A 11 2.67 -2.74 11.73
C ARG A 11 1.96 -1.83 12.72
N GLU A 12 2.41 -0.57 12.83
CA GLU A 12 1.78 0.43 13.68
C GLU A 12 0.39 0.81 13.16
N ILE A 13 0.25 0.95 11.84
CA ILE A 13 -1.04 1.23 11.21
C ILE A 13 -2.03 0.11 11.50
N VAL A 14 -1.60 -1.13 11.34
CA VAL A 14 -2.45 -2.30 11.62
C VAL A 14 -2.94 -2.29 13.08
N GLY A 15 -2.08 -1.97 14.03
CA GLY A 15 -2.45 -1.86 15.43
C GLY A 15 -3.42 -0.72 15.70
N ARG A 16 -3.15 0.45 15.13
CA ARG A 16 -3.95 1.66 15.38
C ARG A 16 -5.37 1.55 14.82
N PHE A 17 -5.53 0.94 13.65
CA PHE A 17 -6.85 0.76 13.02
C PHE A 17 -7.51 -0.56 13.40
N GLU A 18 -6.88 -1.35 14.28
CA GLU A 18 -7.41 -2.62 14.74
C GLU A 18 -7.75 -3.59 13.60
N ILE A 19 -6.93 -3.58 12.56
CA ILE A 19 -7.11 -4.43 11.40
C ILE A 19 -6.81 -5.87 11.81
N ALA A 20 -7.78 -6.78 11.58
CA ALA A 20 -7.60 -8.18 11.93
C ALA A 20 -6.44 -8.77 11.14
N ALA A 21 -5.48 -9.37 11.86
CA ALA A 21 -4.41 -10.11 11.23
C ALA A 21 -4.99 -11.36 10.59
N GLN A 22 -5.04 -11.39 9.26
CA GLN A 22 -5.33 -12.63 8.57
C GLN A 22 -4.07 -13.49 8.61
N LYS A 23 -4.20 -14.67 9.19
CA LYS A 23 -3.09 -15.61 9.31
C LYS A 23 -2.85 -16.34 7.98
N SER A 24 -2.78 -15.63 6.86
CA SER A 24 -2.38 -16.24 5.61
C SER A 24 -0.86 -16.14 5.45
N LEU A 25 -0.28 -17.12 4.78
CA LEU A 25 1.17 -17.20 4.58
C LEU A 25 1.76 -15.96 3.88
N GLY A 26 0.96 -15.25 3.08
CA GLY A 26 1.44 -14.08 2.36
C GLY A 26 1.44 -12.79 3.16
N GLN A 27 0.75 -12.74 4.29
CA GLN A 27 0.52 -11.46 4.96
C GLN A 27 1.75 -10.91 5.68
N HIS A 28 2.58 -11.77 6.23
CA HIS A 28 3.83 -11.33 6.87
C HIS A 28 4.75 -10.62 5.90
N PHE A 29 4.75 -11.02 4.64
CA PHE A 29 5.60 -10.42 3.61
C PHE A 29 5.18 -8.99 3.28
N LEU A 30 3.90 -8.66 3.42
CA LEU A 30 3.40 -7.32 3.12
C LEU A 30 3.83 -6.27 4.14
N PHE A 31 4.34 -6.69 5.30
CA PHE A 31 4.93 -5.79 6.28
C PHE A 31 6.37 -5.40 5.93
N ASP A 32 7.02 -6.14 5.05
CA ASP A 32 8.40 -5.87 4.63
C ASP A 32 8.38 -4.97 3.40
N LEU A 33 8.68 -3.70 3.59
CA LEU A 33 8.68 -2.73 2.49
C LEU A 33 9.74 -3.06 1.44
N ASN A 34 10.87 -3.64 1.83
CA ASN A 34 11.88 -4.05 0.87
C ASN A 34 11.35 -5.15 -0.05
N LEU A 35 10.58 -6.08 0.49
CA LEU A 35 9.99 -7.14 -0.32
C LEU A 35 8.91 -6.60 -1.25
N THR A 36 8.02 -5.73 -0.76
CA THR A 36 6.98 -5.14 -1.61
C THR A 36 7.58 -4.27 -2.72
N ARG A 37 8.67 -3.57 -2.43
CA ARG A 37 9.42 -2.83 -3.46
C ARG A 37 9.96 -3.77 -4.54
N ARG A 38 10.46 -4.94 -4.16
CA ARG A 38 10.94 -5.93 -5.12
C ARG A 38 9.82 -6.48 -5.98
N ILE A 39 8.65 -6.73 -5.38
CA ILE A 39 7.47 -7.18 -6.13
C ILE A 39 7.09 -6.14 -7.18
N VAL A 40 7.06 -4.87 -6.81
CA VAL A 40 6.72 -3.79 -7.75
C VAL A 40 7.78 -3.68 -8.85
N SER A 41 9.05 -3.88 -8.52
CA SER A 41 10.13 -3.80 -9.52
C SER A 41 9.99 -4.86 -10.62
N VAL A 42 9.40 -6.00 -10.32
CA VAL A 42 9.16 -7.06 -11.31
C VAL A 42 8.19 -6.61 -12.40
N ALA A 43 7.28 -5.69 -12.08
CA ALA A 43 6.35 -5.14 -13.07
C ALA A 43 7.03 -4.24 -14.12
N GLY A 44 8.29 -3.84 -13.87
CA GLY A 44 9.04 -2.98 -14.77
C GLY A 44 8.67 -1.51 -14.64
N ASP A 45 8.77 -0.77 -15.73
CA ASP A 45 8.47 0.66 -15.76
C ASP A 45 6.96 0.90 -15.76
N LEU A 46 6.47 1.59 -14.73
CA LEU A 46 5.05 1.91 -14.57
C LEU A 46 4.73 3.35 -14.95
N SER A 47 5.65 4.07 -15.58
CA SER A 47 5.45 5.46 -15.99
C SER A 47 4.18 5.60 -16.83
N GLY A 48 3.30 6.52 -16.41
CA GLY A 48 2.06 6.81 -17.12
C GLY A 48 0.99 5.73 -16.98
N ILE A 49 1.23 4.70 -16.17
CA ILE A 49 0.30 3.59 -16.00
C ILE A 49 -0.54 3.80 -14.74
N ASN A 50 -1.85 3.55 -14.87
CA ASN A 50 -2.76 3.47 -13.74
C ASN A 50 -2.78 2.02 -13.25
N VAL A 51 -2.49 1.82 -11.97
CA VAL A 51 -2.45 0.49 -11.37
C VAL A 51 -3.72 0.27 -10.56
N ILE A 52 -4.33 -0.90 -10.73
CA ILE A 52 -5.46 -1.32 -9.91
C ILE A 52 -4.98 -2.42 -8.98
N GLU A 53 -5.09 -2.18 -7.69
CA GLU A 53 -4.70 -3.14 -6.66
C GLU A 53 -5.96 -3.70 -5.99
N ILE A 54 -6.15 -5.01 -6.08
CA ILE A 54 -7.32 -5.67 -5.49
C ILE A 54 -6.91 -6.31 -4.16
N GLY A 55 -7.69 -6.03 -3.11
CA GLY A 55 -7.39 -6.53 -1.78
C GLY A 55 -6.21 -5.80 -1.15
N ALA A 56 -6.20 -4.48 -1.22
CA ALA A 56 -5.06 -3.66 -0.80
C ALA A 56 -4.71 -3.80 0.68
N GLY A 57 -5.66 -4.20 1.52
CA GLY A 57 -5.44 -4.29 2.96
C GLY A 57 -5.03 -2.95 3.55
N PRO A 58 -4.13 -2.94 4.55
CA PRO A 58 -3.67 -1.70 5.17
C PRO A 58 -2.68 -0.91 4.32
N GLY A 59 -2.33 -1.37 3.13
CA GLY A 59 -1.52 -0.60 2.19
C GLY A 59 -0.06 -1.01 2.06
N GLY A 60 0.28 -2.26 2.39
CA GLY A 60 1.67 -2.74 2.30
C GLY A 60 2.24 -2.65 0.90
N LEU A 61 1.59 -3.28 -0.07
CA LEU A 61 1.99 -3.18 -1.47
C LEU A 61 1.69 -1.80 -2.04
N THR A 62 0.59 -1.18 -1.59
CA THR A 62 0.18 0.15 -2.04
C THR A 62 1.29 1.18 -1.84
N ARG A 63 1.97 1.15 -0.69
CA ARG A 63 3.09 2.06 -0.41
C ARG A 63 4.21 1.92 -1.44
N ALA A 64 4.55 0.69 -1.80
CA ALA A 64 5.59 0.44 -2.80
C ALA A 64 5.14 0.90 -4.20
N LEU A 65 3.87 0.72 -4.54
CA LEU A 65 3.31 1.21 -5.80
C LEU A 65 3.36 2.75 -5.85
N LEU A 66 3.08 3.42 -4.74
CA LEU A 66 3.16 4.88 -4.66
C LEU A 66 4.58 5.41 -4.75
N GLU A 67 5.57 4.63 -4.34
CA GLU A 67 6.97 4.98 -4.53
C GLU A 67 7.44 4.79 -5.97
N SER A 68 6.73 3.96 -6.74
CA SER A 68 7.03 3.78 -8.15
C SER A 68 6.61 5.02 -8.95
N ASN A 69 6.93 5.01 -10.24
CA ASN A 69 6.53 6.10 -11.13
C ASN A 69 5.14 5.91 -11.76
N ALA A 70 4.30 5.04 -11.19
CA ALA A 70 2.92 4.86 -11.63
C ALA A 70 2.18 6.20 -11.62
N ALA A 71 1.33 6.44 -12.60
CA ALA A 71 0.58 7.68 -12.69
C ALA A 71 -0.45 7.77 -11.56
N HIS A 72 -1.16 6.69 -11.30
CA HIS A 72 -2.18 6.65 -10.26
C HIS A 72 -2.36 5.21 -9.77
N VAL A 73 -2.70 5.05 -8.50
CA VAL A 73 -3.03 3.76 -7.89
C VAL A 73 -4.47 3.78 -7.43
N PHE A 74 -5.25 2.80 -7.89
CA PHE A 74 -6.62 2.57 -7.45
C PHE A 74 -6.61 1.35 -6.55
N ALA A 75 -6.82 1.56 -5.26
CA ALA A 75 -6.83 0.49 -4.27
C ALA A 75 -8.26 0.08 -3.98
N ILE A 76 -8.53 -1.22 -4.07
CA ILE A 76 -9.85 -1.79 -3.81
C ILE A 76 -9.75 -2.65 -2.56
N GLU A 77 -10.57 -2.34 -1.56
CA GLU A 77 -10.57 -3.04 -0.29
C GLU A 77 -11.97 -3.05 0.33
N ARG A 78 -12.37 -4.17 0.91
CA ARG A 78 -13.70 -4.35 1.52
C ARG A 78 -13.74 -4.06 3.02
N ASP A 79 -12.63 -4.30 3.72
CA ASP A 79 -12.59 -4.12 5.17
C ASP A 79 -12.61 -2.63 5.51
N PRO A 80 -13.66 -2.14 6.23
CA PRO A 80 -13.74 -0.70 6.55
C PRO A 80 -12.55 -0.17 7.32
N ARG A 81 -11.92 -1.01 8.15
CA ARG A 81 -10.75 -0.59 8.93
C ARG A 81 -9.53 -0.42 8.04
N ALA A 82 -9.35 -1.32 7.09
CA ALA A 82 -8.29 -1.19 6.09
C ALA A 82 -8.55 0.00 5.16
N VAL A 83 -9.80 0.22 4.77
CA VAL A 83 -10.17 1.40 3.97
C VAL A 83 -9.83 2.69 4.71
N ALA A 84 -10.09 2.75 6.02
CA ALA A 84 -9.74 3.94 6.82
C ALA A 84 -8.22 4.18 6.81
N ALA A 85 -7.43 3.13 6.94
CA ALA A 85 -5.97 3.22 6.84
C ALA A 85 -5.53 3.70 5.46
N LEU A 86 -6.15 3.19 4.40
CA LEU A 86 -5.84 3.60 3.03
C LEU A 86 -6.21 5.06 2.77
N ARG A 87 -7.28 5.55 3.37
CA ARG A 87 -7.66 6.97 3.24
C ARG A 87 -6.60 7.88 3.86
N GLU A 88 -6.05 7.49 4.99
CA GLU A 88 -4.95 8.23 5.59
C GLU A 88 -3.71 8.19 4.69
N LEU A 89 -3.42 7.04 4.10
CA LEU A 89 -2.33 6.91 3.16
C LEU A 89 -2.56 7.79 1.92
N ALA A 90 -3.81 7.90 1.45
CA ALA A 90 -4.16 8.73 0.31
C ALA A 90 -3.85 10.21 0.56
N GLU A 91 -4.01 10.68 1.79
CA GLU A 91 -3.65 12.06 2.14
C GLU A 91 -2.15 12.30 1.94
N ALA A 92 -1.32 11.32 2.29
CA ALA A 92 0.13 11.43 2.11
C ALA A 92 0.55 11.25 0.65
N ALA A 93 -0.31 10.70 -0.19
CA ALA A 93 0.00 10.37 -1.58
C ALA A 93 -0.24 11.51 -2.56
N ALA A 94 -0.68 12.67 -2.10
CA ALA A 94 -0.85 13.89 -2.90
C ALA A 94 -1.70 13.66 -4.17
N GLY A 95 -2.82 12.99 -4.04
CA GLY A 95 -3.77 12.77 -5.14
C GLY A 95 -3.49 11.55 -6.02
N ARG A 96 -2.45 10.78 -5.72
CA ARG A 96 -2.09 9.61 -6.55
C ARG A 96 -2.74 8.31 -6.11
N LEU A 97 -3.49 8.31 -5.01
CA LEU A 97 -4.19 7.12 -4.51
C LEU A 97 -5.69 7.39 -4.40
N THR A 98 -6.48 6.47 -4.93
CA THR A 98 -7.94 6.49 -4.82
C THR A 98 -8.46 5.20 -4.20
#